data_90a445b80513af2437bbd81ca7b37d1c
#
_entry.id   90a445b80513af2437bbd81ca7b37d1c
#
_cell.length_a   1.000
_cell.length_b   1.000
_cell.length_c   1.000
_cell.angle_alpha   90.00
_cell.angle_beta   90.00
_cell.angle_gamma   90.00
#
_symmetry.space_group_name_H-M   'P 1'
#
loop_
_entity.id
_entity.type
_entity.pdbx_description
1 polymer ?
#
loop_
_entity_poly.entity_id
_entity_poly.type
_entity_poly.pdbx_seq_one_letter_code
_entity_poly.pdbx_strand_id
1 'polypeptide(L)'
;QLALDFVAFSTDTQRLADQASWISYGPTRKSSSPLVGSFHNKPDLAMGPQMPTAPANFKTAIQNNFEWWADNQDEMNERFNAWLAN
;
A
#
# COMPACT_ATOMS: atom_id res chain seq x y z
N GLN A 1 -14.87 -18.83 -14.72
CA GLN A 1 -14.49 -17.79 -15.69
C GLN A 1 -14.70 -16.38 -15.09
N LEU A 2 -15.87 -16.07 -14.55
CA LEU A 2 -16.16 -14.74 -13.95
C LEU A 2 -15.14 -14.28 -12.90
N ALA A 3 -14.64 -15.17 -12.06
CA ALA A 3 -13.63 -14.82 -11.08
C ALA A 3 -12.30 -14.39 -11.73
N LEU A 4 -11.88 -15.07 -12.78
CA LEU A 4 -10.69 -14.72 -13.55
C LEU A 4 -10.87 -13.40 -14.31
N ASP A 5 -12.06 -13.17 -14.86
CA ASP A 5 -12.39 -11.92 -15.55
C ASP A 5 -12.38 -10.75 -14.56
N PHE A 6 -12.90 -10.96 -13.33
CA PHE A 6 -12.83 -9.95 -12.26
C PHE A 6 -11.39 -9.65 -11.86
N VAL A 7 -10.55 -10.67 -11.68
CA VAL A 7 -9.13 -10.48 -11.36
C VAL A 7 -8.43 -9.70 -12.48
N ALA A 8 -8.65 -10.07 -13.75
CA ALA A 8 -8.08 -9.36 -14.88
C ALA A 8 -8.53 -7.89 -14.94
N PHE A 9 -9.80 -7.63 -14.68
CA PHE A 9 -10.37 -6.29 -14.61
C PHE A 9 -9.77 -5.46 -13.45
N SER A 10 -9.73 -6.02 -12.25
CA SER A 10 -9.26 -5.31 -11.05
C SER A 10 -7.76 -5.08 -11.03
N THR A 11 -7.00 -5.89 -11.77
CA THR A 11 -5.54 -5.77 -11.90
C THR A 11 -5.10 -5.13 -13.21
N ASP A 12 -6.00 -4.50 -13.95
CA ASP A 12 -5.67 -3.72 -15.14
C ASP A 12 -4.68 -2.59 -14.80
N THR A 13 -3.75 -2.31 -15.71
CA THR A 13 -2.66 -1.36 -15.49
C THR A 13 -3.15 0.04 -15.14
N GLN A 14 -4.14 0.55 -15.86
CA GLN A 14 -4.68 1.90 -15.62
C GLN A 14 -5.50 1.95 -14.33
N ARG A 15 -6.32 0.94 -14.07
CA ARG A 15 -7.14 0.87 -12.85
C ARG A 15 -6.33 0.86 -11.57
N LEU A 16 -5.23 0.13 -11.56
CA LEU A 16 -4.30 0.13 -10.42
C LEU A 16 -3.61 1.49 -10.23
N ALA A 17 -3.31 2.19 -11.32
CA ALA A 17 -2.77 3.54 -11.24
C ALA A 17 -3.81 4.54 -10.73
N ASP A 18 -5.06 4.45 -11.21
CA ASP A 18 -6.17 5.30 -10.77
C ASP A 18 -6.49 5.11 -9.28
N GLN A 19 -6.46 3.87 -8.79
CA GLN A 19 -6.63 3.56 -7.36
C GLN A 19 -5.62 4.30 -6.49
N ALA A 20 -4.38 4.43 -6.94
CA ALA A 20 -3.33 5.14 -6.22
C ALA A 20 -3.61 6.64 -6.05
N SER A 21 -4.52 7.23 -6.81
CA SER A 21 -5.00 8.60 -6.61
C SER A 21 -5.94 8.76 -5.42
N TRP A 22 -6.50 7.67 -4.91
CA TRP A 22 -7.45 7.65 -3.79
C TRP A 22 -6.82 7.20 -2.49
N ILE A 23 -5.90 6.25 -2.56
CA ILE A 23 -5.22 5.68 -1.39
C ILE A 23 -3.70 5.61 -1.67
N SER A 24 -2.89 5.81 -0.64
CA SER A 24 -1.43 5.84 -0.74
C SER A 24 -0.79 4.45 -0.75
N TYR A 25 -1.40 3.50 -1.44
CA TYR A 25 -0.82 2.17 -1.67
C TYR A 25 -0.24 2.07 -3.08
N GLY A 26 0.99 1.58 -3.15
CA GLY A 26 1.64 1.36 -4.43
C GLY A 26 0.93 0.29 -5.26
N PRO A 27 0.77 0.51 -6.57
CA PRO A 27 0.18 -0.48 -7.44
C PRO A 27 1.02 -1.76 -7.49
N THR A 28 0.36 -2.91 -7.57
CA THR A 28 1.03 -4.22 -7.63
C THR A 28 1.68 -4.51 -8.98
N ARG A 29 1.34 -3.76 -10.02
CA ARG A 29 1.97 -3.86 -11.33
C ARG A 29 3.04 -2.78 -11.51
N LYS A 30 4.23 -3.16 -11.95
CA LYS A 30 5.31 -2.22 -12.30
C LYS A 30 4.89 -1.26 -13.42
N SER A 31 4.10 -1.73 -14.39
CA SER A 31 3.57 -0.92 -15.49
C SER A 31 2.60 0.18 -15.04
N SER A 32 1.97 0.05 -13.88
CA SER A 32 1.06 1.05 -13.34
C SER A 32 1.79 2.21 -12.66
N SER A 33 2.99 1.97 -12.12
CA SER A 33 3.73 2.97 -11.35
C SER A 33 3.97 4.30 -12.09
N PRO A 34 4.38 4.32 -13.37
CA PRO A 34 4.56 5.57 -14.11
C PRO A 34 3.25 6.29 -14.47
N LEU A 35 2.11 5.61 -14.34
CA LEU A 35 0.79 6.17 -14.66
C LEU A 35 0.09 6.74 -13.40
N VAL A 36 0.68 6.60 -12.22
CA VAL A 36 0.12 7.15 -10.97
C VAL A 36 0.10 8.68 -11.06
N GLY A 37 -1.11 9.24 -10.96
CA GLY A 37 -1.36 10.67 -11.03
C GLY A 37 -1.28 11.38 -9.67
N SER A 38 -2.00 12.48 -9.57
CA SER A 38 -2.12 13.27 -8.36
C SER A 38 -3.21 12.73 -7.43
N PHE A 39 -3.16 13.15 -6.15
CA PHE A 39 -4.20 12.84 -5.18
C PHE A 39 -5.54 13.48 -5.58
N HIS A 40 -6.63 12.73 -5.49
CA HIS A 40 -7.94 13.14 -6.01
C HIS A 40 -8.45 14.48 -5.45
N ASN A 41 -8.15 14.78 -4.17
CA ASN A 41 -8.53 16.03 -3.51
C ASN A 41 -7.45 17.13 -3.54
N LYS A 42 -6.27 16.84 -4.06
CA LYS A 42 -5.13 17.77 -4.13
C LYS A 42 -4.40 17.58 -5.46
N PRO A 43 -4.84 18.24 -6.53
CA PRO A 43 -4.23 18.09 -7.86
C PRO A 43 -2.72 18.42 -7.92
N ASP A 44 -2.25 19.27 -7.01
CA ASP A 44 -0.83 19.65 -6.91
C ASP A 44 0.03 18.60 -6.20
N LEU A 45 -0.58 17.59 -5.58
CA LEU A 45 0.13 16.51 -4.88
C LEU A 45 0.30 15.30 -5.76
N ALA A 46 1.46 15.15 -6.38
CA ALA A 46 1.82 13.93 -7.11
C ALA A 46 1.95 12.75 -6.16
N MET A 47 1.20 11.68 -6.42
CA MET A 47 1.15 10.51 -5.53
C MET A 47 2.32 9.55 -5.70
N GLY A 48 2.94 9.47 -6.87
CA GLY A 48 4.06 8.58 -7.12
C GLY A 48 5.17 8.66 -6.06
N PRO A 49 5.74 9.84 -5.77
CA PRO A 49 6.76 10.01 -4.74
C PRO A 49 6.28 9.73 -3.30
N GLN A 50 4.97 9.80 -3.05
CA GLN A 50 4.38 9.56 -1.73
C GLN A 50 4.12 8.07 -1.44
N MET A 51 4.24 7.22 -2.45
CA MET A 51 3.97 5.78 -2.28
C MET A 51 5.05 5.12 -1.40
N PRO A 52 4.67 4.21 -0.48
CA PRO A 52 5.63 3.41 0.27
C PRO A 52 6.59 2.62 -0.64
N THR A 53 6.09 2.20 -1.81
CA THR A 53 6.84 1.46 -2.84
C THR A 53 7.64 2.35 -3.79
N ALA A 54 7.60 3.68 -3.64
CA ALA A 54 8.48 4.56 -4.42
C ALA A 54 9.95 4.20 -4.16
N PRO A 55 10.82 4.19 -5.19
CA PRO A 55 12.20 3.72 -5.03
C PRO A 55 12.99 4.41 -3.91
N ALA A 56 12.73 5.70 -3.69
CA ALA A 56 13.36 6.47 -2.61
C ALA A 56 12.90 6.00 -1.21
N ASN A 57 11.60 5.79 -1.05
CA ASN A 57 11.00 5.34 0.21
C ASN A 57 11.31 3.88 0.49
N PHE A 58 11.33 3.05 -0.54
CA PHE A 58 11.57 1.62 -0.42
C PHE A 58 12.99 1.28 0.06
N LYS A 59 13.96 2.17 -0.16
CA LYS A 59 15.34 1.99 0.34
C LYS A 59 15.44 1.89 1.86
N THR A 60 14.53 2.52 2.57
CA THR A 60 14.50 2.55 4.05
C THR A 60 13.38 1.69 4.62
N ALA A 61 12.70 0.90 3.79
CA ALA A 61 11.63 0.02 4.21
C ALA A 61 12.14 -1.10 5.12
N ILE A 62 11.42 -1.34 6.19
CA ILE A 62 11.65 -2.48 7.08
C ILE A 62 10.76 -3.63 6.59
N GLN A 63 11.36 -4.76 6.33
CA GLN A 63 10.62 -5.95 5.94
C GLN A 63 9.85 -6.50 7.15
N ASN A 64 8.56 -6.72 6.98
CA ASN A 64 7.74 -7.34 8.00
C ASN A 64 8.19 -8.80 8.22
N ASN A 65 8.49 -9.15 9.47
CA ASN A 65 8.74 -10.53 9.87
C ASN A 65 7.42 -11.16 10.33
N PHE A 66 6.73 -11.80 9.41
CA PHE A 66 5.41 -12.38 9.66
C PHE A 66 5.47 -13.55 10.67
N GLU A 67 6.57 -14.31 10.72
CA GLU A 67 6.76 -15.41 11.68
C GLU A 67 6.87 -14.84 13.09
N TRP A 68 7.69 -13.81 13.28
CA TRP A 68 7.80 -13.13 14.57
C TRP A 68 6.45 -12.56 15.03
N TRP A 69 5.69 -11.93 14.12
CA TRP A 69 4.37 -11.39 14.44
C TRP A 69 3.37 -12.48 14.79
N ALA A 70 3.41 -13.65 14.14
CA ALA A 70 2.55 -14.77 14.49
C ALA A 70 2.74 -15.23 15.94
N ASP A 71 3.98 -15.18 16.44
CA ASP A 71 4.30 -15.61 17.80
C ASP A 71 4.11 -14.51 18.87
N ASN A 72 4.18 -13.24 18.49
CA ASN A 72 4.26 -12.14 19.46
C ASN A 72 3.11 -11.13 19.37
N GLN A 73 2.18 -11.28 18.43
CA GLN A 73 1.12 -10.31 18.20
C GLN A 73 0.28 -10.03 19.44
N ASP A 74 -0.11 -11.07 20.18
CA ASP A 74 -0.97 -10.95 21.36
C ASP A 74 -0.26 -10.17 22.48
N GLU A 75 0.98 -10.51 22.76
CA GLU A 75 1.79 -9.78 23.76
C GLU A 75 1.99 -8.30 23.36
N MET A 76 2.25 -8.03 22.08
CA MET A 76 2.40 -6.66 21.59
C MET A 76 1.10 -5.85 21.70
N ASN A 77 -0.02 -6.47 21.42
CA ASN A 77 -1.34 -5.85 21.58
C ASN A 77 -1.64 -5.55 23.07
N GLU A 78 -1.34 -6.46 23.99
CA GLU A 78 -1.51 -6.22 25.42
C GLU A 78 -0.65 -5.04 25.90
N ARG A 79 0.64 -5.01 25.53
CA ARG A 79 1.54 -3.91 25.86
C ARG A 79 1.09 -2.58 25.30
N PHE A 80 0.63 -2.57 24.04
CA PHE A 80 0.12 -1.36 23.39
C PHE A 80 -1.14 -0.85 24.09
N ASN A 81 -2.09 -1.72 24.40
CA ASN A 81 -3.30 -1.36 25.11
C ASN A 81 -3.03 -0.85 26.52
N ALA A 82 -2.09 -1.47 27.24
CA ALA A 82 -1.66 -1.00 28.56
C ALA A 82 -1.02 0.39 28.47
N TRP A 83 -0.23 0.66 27.45
CA TRP A 83 0.36 1.98 27.22
C TRP A 83 -0.72 3.04 26.87
N LEU A 84 -1.72 2.70 26.07
CA LEU A 84 -2.82 3.62 25.75
C LEU A 84 -3.70 3.98 26.95
N ALA A 85 -3.79 3.08 27.95
CA ALA A 85 -4.60 3.27 29.14
C ALA A 85 -3.95 4.18 30.22
N ASN A 86 -2.69 4.52 30.07
CA ASN A 86 -1.93 5.43 30.95
C ASN A 86 -1.87 6.84 30.36
#